data_fc0d14221c4acba51afe91b9ae2a024c
#
_entry.id   fc0d14221c4acba51afe91b9ae2a024c
#
_cell.length_a   1.000
_cell.length_b   1.000
_cell.length_c   1.000
_cell.angle_alpha   90.00
_cell.angle_beta   90.00
_cell.angle_gamma   90.00
#
_symmetry.space_group_name_H-M   'P 1'
#
loop_
_entity.id
_entity.type
_entity.pdbx_description
1 polymer ?
#
loop_
_entity_poly.entity_id
_entity_poly.type
_entity_poly.pdbx_seq_one_letter_code
_entity_poly.pdbx_strand_id
1 'polypeptide(L)'
;MQYSTSSKFTSKTSKTATAKKDKTTAKTVSGLKSKTKYYVRVRTYKTSGKKKKYSSWSSAKSVTTKVAKVNFKSVSAERLGFTAKWSKAPSVSGYRVQYSTSSKFDKKVTKALKVTNGNATSATITGLKGGKKYYVRVQAYVNQGKKSYSGAYSAAKTVTTAKDPFKKGKYAGVQLNTTADAVRYYVKAYNATKKETAKYKDLETEEISTYYKMLGCKEMFVTNTGSKNSFFDSYFESLLTDMTLPTGLPPSTSVNKSADTDLNGKSLITSRLRDTDVASLSIKDNKNGTVTLTIKPKSVQMSSPGADAQGRFFSTLGPMYDTFDQMLKQNGGKWTTGNAKKNLHMNYTGGTGTITINTSSGKITKATYNMKVNVDVQHVTISGMKNQRVQLRVIVKDTFPMSQELFDSSNLERL
;
A
#
# COMPACT_ATOMS: atom_id res chain seq x y z
N MET A 1 -0.72 43.72 11.94
CA MET A 1 -0.07 43.40 10.65
C MET A 1 -1.06 42.69 9.76
N GLN A 2 -1.18 43.11 8.51
CA GLN A 2 -1.98 42.42 7.49
C GLN A 2 -1.03 41.96 6.36
N TYR A 3 -1.26 40.77 5.86
CA TYR A 3 -0.49 40.23 4.75
C TYR A 3 -1.42 39.61 3.70
N SER A 4 -1.07 39.73 2.43
CA SER A 4 -1.91 39.36 1.30
C SER A 4 -1.08 38.91 0.12
N THR A 5 -1.63 38.03 -0.73
CA THR A 5 -1.05 37.69 -2.05
C THR A 5 -1.42 38.74 -3.12
N SER A 6 -2.30 39.68 -2.82
CA SER A 6 -2.69 40.81 -3.68
C SER A 6 -2.22 42.14 -3.09
N SER A 7 -1.68 43.01 -3.93
CA SER A 7 -1.33 44.40 -3.52
C SER A 7 -2.54 45.25 -3.09
N LYS A 8 -3.74 44.85 -3.56
CA LYS A 8 -5.02 45.53 -3.21
C LYS A 8 -5.58 45.11 -1.84
N PHE A 9 -4.98 44.13 -1.16
CA PHE A 9 -5.42 43.62 0.14
C PHE A 9 -6.92 43.28 0.21
N THR A 10 -7.43 42.58 -0.82
CA THR A 10 -8.84 42.14 -0.85
C THR A 10 -9.15 41.17 0.29
N SER A 11 -10.41 41.08 0.71
CA SER A 11 -10.84 40.17 1.79
C SER A 11 -10.50 38.71 1.51
N LYS A 12 -10.61 38.25 0.24
CA LYS A 12 -10.29 36.89 -0.18
C LYS A 12 -8.80 36.51 -0.11
N THR A 13 -7.89 37.50 -0.18
CA THR A 13 -6.44 37.28 -0.25
C THR A 13 -5.69 37.70 0.99
N SER A 14 -6.33 38.43 1.92
CA SER A 14 -5.71 39.04 3.09
C SER A 14 -5.93 38.24 4.36
N LYS A 15 -4.90 38.18 5.20
CA LYS A 15 -4.95 37.64 6.56
C LYS A 15 -4.33 38.63 7.53
N THR A 16 -4.76 38.58 8.81
CA THR A 16 -4.26 39.44 9.86
C THR A 16 -3.54 38.65 10.93
N ALA A 17 -2.39 39.16 11.37
CA ALA A 17 -1.65 38.67 12.52
C ALA A 17 -1.51 39.81 13.55
N THR A 18 -1.94 39.56 14.80
CA THR A 18 -1.94 40.54 15.88
C THR A 18 -0.79 40.27 16.84
N ALA A 19 -0.04 41.32 17.19
CA ALA A 19 0.85 41.33 18.33
C ALA A 19 0.07 41.88 19.54
N LYS A 20 0.08 41.14 20.65
CA LYS A 20 -0.73 41.49 21.84
C LYS A 20 0.03 42.35 22.84
N LYS A 21 1.36 42.39 22.79
CA LYS A 21 2.19 43.21 23.69
C LYS A 21 2.59 44.51 23.00
N ASP A 22 2.50 45.62 23.69
CA ASP A 22 2.78 46.97 23.19
C ASP A 22 4.22 47.16 22.70
N LYS A 23 5.17 46.55 23.39
CA LYS A 23 6.61 46.58 23.04
C LYS A 23 7.03 45.60 21.93
N THR A 24 6.05 44.97 21.25
CA THR A 24 6.37 44.00 20.19
C THR A 24 6.72 44.72 18.90
N THR A 25 7.98 44.65 18.49
CA THR A 25 8.51 45.25 17.25
C THR A 25 8.60 44.26 16.09
N ALA A 26 8.41 42.94 16.34
CA ALA A 26 8.49 41.88 15.33
C ALA A 26 7.36 40.87 15.50
N LYS A 27 6.85 40.35 14.39
CA LYS A 27 5.86 39.26 14.35
C LYS A 27 6.18 38.29 13.20
N THR A 28 6.45 37.04 13.54
CA THR A 28 6.65 35.99 12.54
C THR A 28 5.31 35.42 12.09
N VAL A 29 5.18 35.22 10.78
CA VAL A 29 4.06 34.51 10.16
C VAL A 29 4.61 33.24 9.51
N SER A 30 4.13 32.09 9.97
CA SER A 30 4.50 30.76 9.48
C SER A 30 3.40 30.16 8.59
N GLY A 31 3.70 29.03 7.91
CA GLY A 31 2.74 28.30 7.09
C GLY A 31 2.34 29.00 5.78
N LEU A 32 3.10 30.01 5.36
CA LEU A 32 2.87 30.68 4.09
C LEU A 32 3.18 29.76 2.90
N LYS A 33 2.52 30.02 1.76
CA LYS A 33 2.79 29.27 0.51
C LYS A 33 4.23 29.48 0.08
N SER A 34 4.90 28.40 -0.35
CA SER A 34 6.26 28.44 -0.86
C SER A 34 6.35 29.23 -2.17
N LYS A 35 7.46 29.93 -2.39
CA LYS A 35 7.77 30.70 -3.62
C LYS A 35 6.63 31.65 -4.04
N THR A 36 5.99 32.30 -3.06
CA THR A 36 4.82 33.15 -3.28
C THR A 36 5.13 34.57 -2.82
N LYS A 37 4.78 35.58 -3.64
CA LYS A 37 4.92 36.98 -3.31
C LYS A 37 3.79 37.38 -2.37
N TYR A 38 4.15 38.01 -1.25
CA TYR A 38 3.22 38.59 -0.28
C TYR A 38 3.48 40.08 -0.14
N TYR A 39 2.41 40.82 0.03
CA TYR A 39 2.40 42.23 0.41
C TYR A 39 2.06 42.29 1.89
N VAL A 40 2.76 43.14 2.64
CA VAL A 40 2.63 43.26 4.08
C VAL A 40 2.49 44.73 4.45
N ARG A 41 1.54 45.07 5.34
CA ARG A 41 1.35 46.39 5.95
C ARG A 41 1.05 46.24 7.43
N VAL A 42 1.38 47.25 8.20
CA VAL A 42 1.17 47.26 9.64
C VAL A 42 0.37 48.49 10.06
N ARG A 43 -0.34 48.37 11.17
CA ARG A 43 -0.97 49.49 11.87
C ARG A 43 -0.96 49.21 13.37
N THR A 44 -1.02 50.24 14.19
CA THR A 44 -1.21 50.13 15.61
C THR A 44 -2.68 50.05 15.96
N TYR A 45 -3.00 49.64 17.18
CA TYR A 45 -4.33 49.71 17.75
C TYR A 45 -4.29 50.00 19.25
N LYS A 46 -5.30 50.70 19.75
CA LYS A 46 -5.53 50.92 21.19
C LYS A 46 -6.90 50.30 21.53
N THR A 47 -6.95 49.57 22.64
CA THR A 47 -8.20 49.05 23.17
C THR A 47 -8.81 50.03 24.14
N SER A 48 -10.09 50.37 23.94
CA SER A 48 -10.88 51.22 24.82
C SER A 48 -12.17 50.48 25.13
N GLY A 49 -12.28 49.93 26.35
CA GLY A 49 -13.31 48.96 26.70
C GLY A 49 -13.28 47.73 25.80
N LYS A 50 -14.42 47.33 25.23
CA LYS A 50 -14.54 46.22 24.31
C LYS A 50 -14.22 46.57 22.83
N LYS A 51 -13.91 47.82 22.51
CA LYS A 51 -13.68 48.33 21.16
C LYS A 51 -12.19 48.57 20.89
N LYS A 52 -11.76 48.32 19.64
CA LYS A 52 -10.39 48.62 19.16
C LYS A 52 -10.45 49.82 18.21
N LYS A 53 -9.64 50.83 18.51
CA LYS A 53 -9.38 51.98 17.61
C LYS A 53 -8.05 51.70 16.89
N TYR A 54 -7.97 51.96 15.59
CA TYR A 54 -6.84 51.65 14.74
C TYR A 54 -6.25 52.91 14.11
N SER A 55 -4.93 52.95 13.96
CA SER A 55 -4.27 53.93 13.09
C SER A 55 -4.48 53.60 11.59
N SER A 56 -4.11 54.52 10.73
CA SER A 56 -3.94 54.25 9.31
C SER A 56 -2.94 53.16 9.08
N TRP A 57 -3.04 52.48 7.92
CA TRP A 57 -2.09 51.47 7.50
C TRP A 57 -0.77 52.12 7.04
N SER A 58 0.35 51.48 7.34
CA SER A 58 1.62 51.83 6.73
C SER A 58 1.61 51.56 5.22
N SER A 59 2.56 52.14 4.48
CA SER A 59 2.87 51.71 3.12
C SER A 59 3.14 50.20 3.07
N ALA A 60 2.64 49.56 2.01
CA ALA A 60 2.84 48.12 1.82
C ALA A 60 4.24 47.82 1.33
N LYS A 61 4.90 46.81 1.94
CA LYS A 61 6.15 46.22 1.43
C LYS A 61 5.87 44.81 0.91
N SER A 62 6.67 44.31 -0.03
CA SER A 62 6.51 43.00 -0.58
C SER A 62 7.72 42.11 -0.31
N VAL A 63 7.47 40.80 -0.17
CA VAL A 63 8.49 39.77 -0.02
C VAL A 63 8.04 38.50 -0.71
N THR A 64 8.97 37.79 -1.35
CA THR A 64 8.70 36.46 -1.91
C THR A 64 9.23 35.41 -0.94
N THR A 65 8.35 34.51 -0.50
CA THR A 65 8.74 33.41 0.39
C THR A 65 9.73 32.47 -0.28
N LYS A 66 10.66 31.93 0.48
CA LYS A 66 11.55 30.84 0.03
C LYS A 66 10.75 29.54 -0.09
N VAL A 67 11.26 28.56 -0.83
CA VAL A 67 10.71 27.21 -0.78
C VAL A 67 10.91 26.64 0.63
N ALA A 68 9.84 26.10 1.21
CA ALA A 68 9.85 25.65 2.60
C ALA A 68 10.90 24.53 2.82
N LYS A 69 11.62 24.61 3.93
CA LYS A 69 12.51 23.54 4.40
C LYS A 69 11.64 22.37 4.88
N VAL A 70 12.06 21.16 4.51
CA VAL A 70 11.34 19.93 4.88
C VAL A 70 11.68 19.55 6.33
N ASN A 71 10.65 19.25 7.13
CA ASN A 71 10.83 18.57 8.42
C ASN A 71 10.98 17.07 8.16
N PHE A 72 12.23 16.59 8.12
CA PHE A 72 12.59 15.19 7.91
C PHE A 72 12.42 14.43 9.22
N LYS A 73 11.40 13.58 9.33
CA LYS A 73 11.00 12.90 10.57
C LYS A 73 11.89 11.70 10.88
N SER A 74 11.94 10.74 9.98
CA SER A 74 12.62 9.47 10.22
C SER A 74 13.12 8.83 8.94
N VAL A 75 14.05 7.92 9.09
CA VAL A 75 14.46 6.96 8.07
C VAL A 75 14.53 5.59 8.74
N SER A 76 13.91 4.59 8.14
CA SER A 76 13.87 3.20 8.62
C SER A 76 14.53 2.27 7.62
N ALA A 77 15.29 1.30 8.13
CA ALA A 77 15.92 0.28 7.30
C ALA A 77 14.87 -0.64 6.65
N GLU A 78 15.15 -0.99 5.40
CA GLU A 78 14.44 -2.01 4.65
C GLU A 78 15.47 -3.00 4.09
N ARG A 79 15.03 -4.18 3.67
CA ARG A 79 15.87 -5.13 2.95
C ARG A 79 16.42 -4.48 1.67
N LEU A 80 17.74 -4.35 1.59
CA LEU A 80 18.45 -3.68 0.48
C LEU A 80 17.91 -2.27 0.17
N GLY A 81 17.49 -1.55 1.21
CA GLY A 81 16.88 -0.24 1.04
C GLY A 81 16.56 0.48 2.34
N PHE A 82 15.76 1.53 2.23
CA PHE A 82 15.21 2.27 3.37
C PHE A 82 13.94 3.05 2.99
N THR A 83 13.12 3.36 3.98
CA THR A 83 11.97 4.26 3.85
C THR A 83 12.25 5.57 4.58
N ALA A 84 12.20 6.70 3.87
CA ALA A 84 12.32 8.05 4.41
C ALA A 84 10.92 8.65 4.64
N LYS A 85 10.67 9.29 5.80
CA LYS A 85 9.39 9.94 6.15
C LYS A 85 9.61 11.40 6.54
N TRP A 86 8.72 12.29 6.11
CA TRP A 86 8.78 13.72 6.38
C TRP A 86 7.39 14.33 6.56
N SER A 87 7.32 15.58 7.08
CA SER A 87 6.07 16.33 7.12
C SER A 87 5.83 16.98 5.76
N LYS A 88 4.56 17.01 5.33
CA LYS A 88 4.14 17.77 4.15
C LYS A 88 4.58 19.24 4.28
N ALA A 89 5.24 19.77 3.26
CA ALA A 89 5.59 21.17 3.15
C ALA A 89 4.48 21.95 2.41
N PRO A 90 4.22 23.23 2.79
CA PRO A 90 3.14 23.99 2.19
C PRO A 90 3.43 24.39 0.74
N SER A 91 2.48 24.10 -0.16
CA SER A 91 2.47 24.52 -1.57
C SER A 91 3.78 24.21 -2.32
N VAL A 92 4.17 22.95 -2.30
CA VAL A 92 5.32 22.43 -3.07
C VAL A 92 4.86 21.50 -4.17
N SER A 93 5.64 21.40 -5.24
CA SER A 93 5.36 20.51 -6.37
C SER A 93 5.84 19.07 -6.10
N GLY A 94 6.79 18.91 -5.20
CA GLY A 94 7.33 17.60 -4.85
C GLY A 94 8.58 17.69 -3.96
N TYR A 95 9.27 16.56 -3.88
CA TYR A 95 10.44 16.40 -3.01
C TYR A 95 11.58 15.72 -3.76
N ARG A 96 12.80 15.93 -3.27
CA ARG A 96 13.99 15.19 -3.68
C ARG A 96 14.60 14.55 -2.44
N VAL A 97 14.59 13.21 -2.40
CA VAL A 97 15.27 12.42 -1.38
C VAL A 97 16.68 12.14 -1.90
N GLN A 98 17.68 12.73 -1.27
CA GLN A 98 19.08 12.52 -1.61
C GLN A 98 19.72 11.59 -0.61
N TYR A 99 20.50 10.62 -1.10
CA TYR A 99 21.17 9.63 -0.27
C TYR A 99 22.58 9.34 -0.77
N SER A 100 23.46 9.05 0.16
CA SER A 100 24.90 8.88 -0.11
C SER A 100 25.53 7.95 0.91
N THR A 101 26.60 7.26 0.52
CA THR A 101 27.48 6.57 1.47
C THR A 101 28.49 7.50 2.12
N SER A 102 28.61 8.74 1.64
CA SER A 102 29.44 9.81 2.23
C SER A 102 28.58 10.80 3.01
N SER A 103 29.01 11.19 4.21
CA SER A 103 28.39 12.24 5.03
C SER A 103 28.45 13.62 4.37
N LYS A 104 29.44 13.86 3.51
CA LYS A 104 29.63 15.09 2.74
C LYS A 104 28.74 15.15 1.47
N PHE A 105 28.05 14.06 1.13
CA PHE A 105 27.26 13.93 -0.09
C PHE A 105 28.09 14.14 -1.37
N ASP A 106 29.25 13.51 -1.43
CA ASP A 106 30.17 13.59 -2.59
C ASP A 106 29.44 13.12 -3.86
N LYS A 107 29.61 13.85 -4.96
CA LYS A 107 28.88 13.62 -6.22
C LYS A 107 29.01 12.18 -6.74
N LYS A 108 30.18 11.56 -6.60
CA LYS A 108 30.47 10.20 -7.09
C LYS A 108 29.62 9.10 -6.43
N VAL A 109 29.19 9.28 -5.17
CA VAL A 109 28.47 8.28 -4.37
C VAL A 109 27.07 8.75 -3.92
N THR A 110 26.64 9.91 -4.41
CA THR A 110 25.34 10.50 -4.06
C THR A 110 24.32 10.27 -5.18
N LYS A 111 23.17 9.76 -4.79
CA LYS A 111 22.01 9.56 -5.67
C LYS A 111 20.81 10.33 -5.14
N ALA A 112 19.80 10.52 -5.98
CA ALA A 112 18.58 11.20 -5.58
C ALA A 112 17.35 10.56 -6.25
N LEU A 113 16.29 10.41 -5.46
CA LEU A 113 14.96 10.08 -5.95
C LEU A 113 14.13 11.37 -6.02
N LYS A 114 13.54 11.66 -7.19
CA LYS A 114 12.58 12.75 -7.37
C LYS A 114 11.17 12.22 -7.12
N VAL A 115 10.47 12.83 -6.15
CA VAL A 115 9.08 12.54 -5.82
C VAL A 115 8.23 13.67 -6.37
N THR A 116 7.40 13.42 -7.37
CA THR A 116 6.63 14.44 -8.11
C THR A 116 5.30 14.81 -7.45
N ASN A 117 4.92 14.14 -6.36
CA ASN A 117 3.72 14.44 -5.59
C ASN A 117 4.04 15.37 -4.42
N GLY A 118 3.54 16.61 -4.45
CA GLY A 118 3.70 17.60 -3.37
C GLY A 118 2.96 17.24 -2.06
N ASN A 119 2.07 16.25 -2.09
CA ASN A 119 1.39 15.74 -0.90
C ASN A 119 2.11 14.55 -0.26
N ALA A 120 3.15 14.00 -0.91
CA ALA A 120 3.89 12.86 -0.38
C ALA A 120 4.55 13.19 0.96
N THR A 121 4.50 12.23 1.89
CA THR A 121 5.14 12.32 3.21
C THR A 121 6.16 11.20 3.44
N SER A 122 6.35 10.34 2.43
CA SER A 122 7.34 9.25 2.47
C SER A 122 7.82 8.88 1.07
N ALA A 123 8.97 8.20 1.02
CA ALA A 123 9.45 7.49 -0.16
C ALA A 123 10.36 6.32 0.27
N THR A 124 10.24 5.21 -0.45
CA THR A 124 11.08 4.03 -0.25
C THR A 124 12.11 3.93 -1.37
N ILE A 125 13.35 3.72 -1.01
CA ILE A 125 14.49 3.48 -1.90
C ILE A 125 14.89 2.02 -1.74
N THR A 126 15.01 1.31 -2.86
CA THR A 126 15.33 -0.12 -2.92
C THR A 126 16.53 -0.36 -3.84
N GLY A 127 17.04 -1.61 -3.90
CA GLY A 127 18.16 -1.97 -4.76
C GLY A 127 19.51 -1.43 -4.28
N LEU A 128 19.64 -1.19 -2.98
CA LEU A 128 20.89 -0.75 -2.36
C LEU A 128 21.72 -1.94 -1.86
N LYS A 129 22.99 -1.71 -1.55
CA LYS A 129 23.82 -2.71 -0.87
C LYS A 129 23.30 -2.95 0.55
N GLY A 130 23.11 -4.23 0.92
CA GLY A 130 22.69 -4.62 2.27
C GLY A 130 23.81 -4.44 3.30
N GLY A 131 23.44 -4.11 4.54
CA GLY A 131 24.37 -3.84 5.63
C GLY A 131 25.21 -2.57 5.43
N LYS A 132 24.83 -1.69 4.48
CA LYS A 132 25.59 -0.47 4.16
C LYS A 132 24.94 0.75 4.81
N LYS A 133 25.75 1.58 5.46
CA LYS A 133 25.31 2.86 6.03
C LYS A 133 25.11 3.90 4.93
N TYR A 134 23.96 4.57 4.98
CA TYR A 134 23.61 5.70 4.10
C TYR A 134 23.28 6.94 4.93
N TYR A 135 23.64 8.10 4.41
CA TYR A 135 23.22 9.42 4.85
C TYR A 135 22.08 9.87 3.95
N VAL A 136 20.97 10.32 4.53
CA VAL A 136 19.74 10.65 3.80
C VAL A 136 19.29 12.05 4.19
N ARG A 137 18.94 12.89 3.20
CA ARG A 137 18.35 14.21 3.41
C ARG A 137 17.28 14.49 2.38
N VAL A 138 16.34 15.36 2.72
CA VAL A 138 15.18 15.66 1.90
C VAL A 138 15.10 17.16 1.66
N GLN A 139 14.76 17.59 0.44
CA GLN A 139 14.39 18.96 0.10
C GLN A 139 13.07 18.98 -0.65
N ALA A 140 12.33 20.06 -0.50
CA ALA A 140 11.15 20.34 -1.33
C ALA A 140 11.55 21.17 -2.56
N TYR A 141 10.73 21.08 -3.61
CA TYR A 141 10.86 21.95 -4.78
C TYR A 141 9.49 22.47 -5.25
N VAL A 142 9.51 23.62 -5.93
CA VAL A 142 8.33 24.24 -6.56
C VAL A 142 8.65 24.44 -8.03
N ASN A 143 7.77 23.98 -8.91
CA ASN A 143 7.81 24.28 -10.33
C ASN A 143 6.93 25.50 -10.63
N GLN A 144 7.45 26.46 -11.37
CA GLN A 144 6.73 27.61 -11.90
C GLN A 144 7.05 27.72 -13.41
N GLY A 145 6.10 27.33 -14.24
CA GLY A 145 6.32 27.13 -15.66
C GLY A 145 7.46 26.12 -15.90
N LYS A 146 8.41 26.47 -16.74
CA LYS A 146 9.57 25.62 -17.05
C LYS A 146 10.69 25.65 -15.99
N LYS A 147 10.59 26.51 -14.96
CA LYS A 147 11.63 26.67 -13.91
C LYS A 147 11.29 25.89 -12.66
N SER A 148 12.31 25.24 -12.05
CA SER A 148 12.19 24.52 -10.78
C SER A 148 13.06 25.20 -9.72
N TYR A 149 12.46 25.50 -8.57
CA TYR A 149 13.10 26.16 -7.44
C TYR A 149 13.18 25.18 -6.26
N SER A 150 14.38 24.91 -5.76
CA SER A 150 14.60 24.01 -4.64
C SER A 150 14.76 24.76 -3.32
N GLY A 151 14.24 24.19 -2.25
CA GLY A 151 14.51 24.64 -0.88
C GLY A 151 15.86 24.15 -0.37
N ALA A 152 16.21 24.52 0.85
CA ALA A 152 17.35 23.94 1.53
C ALA A 152 17.06 22.46 1.88
N TYR A 153 18.11 21.63 1.86
CA TYR A 153 18.02 20.28 2.40
C TYR A 153 17.74 20.28 3.91
N SER A 154 17.05 19.26 4.36
CA SER A 154 16.94 18.95 5.79
C SER A 154 18.33 18.61 6.37
N ALA A 155 18.44 18.56 7.70
CA ALA A 155 19.53 17.83 8.32
C ALA A 155 19.53 16.38 7.84
N ALA A 156 20.73 15.81 7.67
CA ALA A 156 20.87 14.42 7.27
C ALA A 156 20.56 13.49 8.45
N LYS A 157 19.91 12.35 8.15
CA LYS A 157 19.77 11.21 9.07
C LYS A 157 20.50 10.02 8.48
N THR A 158 20.91 9.09 9.34
CA THR A 158 21.62 7.89 8.92
C THR A 158 20.72 6.66 9.02
N VAL A 159 20.96 5.71 8.14
CA VAL A 159 20.32 4.39 8.16
C VAL A 159 21.31 3.34 7.64
N THR A 160 21.34 2.17 8.28
CA THR A 160 22.04 1.00 7.73
C THR A 160 21.00 0.07 7.12
N THR A 161 21.11 -0.18 5.82
CA THR A 161 20.18 -1.07 5.11
C THR A 161 20.23 -2.49 5.67
N ALA A 162 19.08 -3.17 5.75
CA ALA A 162 19.07 -4.58 6.12
C ALA A 162 19.68 -5.42 4.99
N LYS A 163 20.39 -6.50 5.35
CA LYS A 163 20.93 -7.48 4.41
C LYS A 163 19.80 -8.28 3.78
N ASP A 164 20.04 -8.87 2.61
CA ASP A 164 19.17 -9.89 2.04
C ASP A 164 19.39 -11.20 2.81
N PRO A 165 18.37 -11.74 3.50
CA PRO A 165 18.50 -12.98 4.26
C PRO A 165 18.54 -14.23 3.37
N PHE A 166 18.33 -14.10 2.06
CA PHE A 166 18.30 -15.22 1.13
C PHE A 166 19.63 -15.98 1.11
N LYS A 167 19.56 -17.28 1.31
CA LYS A 167 20.73 -18.16 1.22
C LYS A 167 21.03 -18.44 -0.24
N LYS A 168 22.10 -17.84 -0.77
CA LYS A 168 22.57 -18.12 -2.13
C LYS A 168 22.97 -19.59 -2.29
N GLY A 169 22.67 -20.18 -3.44
CA GLY A 169 23.03 -21.58 -3.71
C GLY A 169 22.48 -22.07 -5.04
N LYS A 170 22.84 -23.32 -5.34
CA LYS A 170 22.29 -24.09 -6.46
C LYS A 170 21.25 -25.08 -5.91
N TYR A 171 20.02 -24.96 -6.39
CA TYR A 171 18.87 -25.72 -5.90
C TYR A 171 18.30 -26.54 -7.06
N ALA A 172 18.42 -27.85 -7.01
CA ALA A 172 18.05 -28.79 -8.10
C ALA A 172 18.47 -28.25 -9.48
N GLY A 173 19.75 -27.82 -9.58
CA GLY A 173 20.31 -27.31 -10.84
C GLY A 173 20.15 -25.80 -11.06
N VAL A 174 19.23 -25.11 -10.36
CA VAL A 174 18.95 -23.66 -10.54
C VAL A 174 19.82 -22.82 -9.62
N GLN A 175 20.60 -21.90 -10.17
CA GLN A 175 21.43 -20.95 -9.41
C GLN A 175 20.61 -19.73 -8.99
N LEU A 176 20.47 -19.50 -7.68
CA LEU A 176 19.78 -18.34 -7.10
C LEU A 176 20.69 -17.68 -6.06
N ASN A 177 20.88 -16.38 -6.16
CA ASN A 177 21.83 -15.63 -5.32
C ASN A 177 21.14 -14.64 -4.36
N THR A 178 19.92 -14.22 -4.68
CA THR A 178 19.17 -13.19 -3.95
C THR A 178 17.69 -13.53 -3.88
N THR A 179 16.96 -12.87 -2.96
CA THR A 179 15.50 -12.92 -2.95
C THR A 179 14.92 -12.47 -4.31
N ALA A 180 15.53 -11.48 -4.97
CA ALA A 180 15.08 -11.01 -6.28
C ALA A 180 15.19 -12.12 -7.36
N ASP A 181 16.26 -12.92 -7.33
CA ASP A 181 16.40 -14.08 -8.24
C ASP A 181 15.30 -15.11 -7.98
N ALA A 182 15.04 -15.42 -6.72
CA ALA A 182 14.01 -16.39 -6.34
C ALA A 182 12.59 -15.92 -6.71
N VAL A 183 12.30 -14.64 -6.55
CA VAL A 183 11.02 -14.04 -6.97
C VAL A 183 10.88 -14.08 -8.49
N ARG A 184 11.92 -13.73 -9.25
CA ARG A 184 11.90 -13.85 -10.73
C ARG A 184 11.70 -15.30 -11.18
N TYR A 185 12.33 -16.25 -10.47
CA TYR A 185 12.16 -17.68 -10.75
C TYR A 185 10.71 -18.12 -10.51
N TYR A 186 10.10 -17.75 -9.39
CA TYR A 186 8.69 -17.98 -9.11
C TYR A 186 7.79 -17.37 -10.19
N VAL A 187 7.99 -16.08 -10.52
CA VAL A 187 7.19 -15.37 -11.54
C VAL A 187 7.27 -16.07 -12.91
N LYS A 188 8.46 -16.52 -13.30
CA LYS A 188 8.65 -17.28 -14.54
C LYS A 188 7.87 -18.60 -14.51
N ALA A 189 7.97 -19.36 -13.43
CA ALA A 189 7.27 -20.64 -13.27
C ALA A 189 5.75 -20.44 -13.23
N TYR A 190 5.26 -19.44 -12.49
CA TYR A 190 3.85 -19.05 -12.47
C TYR A 190 3.33 -18.77 -13.89
N ASN A 191 4.01 -17.90 -14.63
CA ASN A 191 3.60 -17.49 -15.96
C ASN A 191 3.67 -18.67 -16.97
N ALA A 192 4.61 -19.58 -16.81
CA ALA A 192 4.71 -20.79 -17.61
C ALA A 192 3.53 -21.74 -17.34
N THR A 193 3.15 -21.90 -16.07
CA THR A 193 2.01 -22.75 -15.66
C THR A 193 0.68 -22.18 -16.15
N LYS A 194 0.45 -20.88 -15.99
CA LYS A 194 -0.78 -20.19 -16.45
C LYS A 194 -0.96 -20.14 -17.97
N LYS A 195 0.07 -20.46 -18.75
CA LYS A 195 -0.08 -20.59 -20.21
C LYS A 195 -0.73 -21.89 -20.63
N GLU A 196 -0.71 -22.92 -19.79
CA GLU A 196 -1.29 -24.21 -20.10
C GLU A 196 -2.80 -24.19 -19.90
N THR A 197 -3.51 -24.63 -20.92
CA THR A 197 -4.97 -24.77 -20.90
C THR A 197 -5.36 -26.19 -21.31
N ALA A 198 -6.57 -26.59 -20.92
CA ALA A 198 -7.21 -27.80 -21.35
C ALA A 198 -8.70 -27.49 -21.59
N LYS A 199 -9.36 -28.32 -22.37
CA LYS A 199 -10.81 -28.29 -22.53
C LYS A 199 -11.47 -29.08 -21.40
N TYR A 200 -12.56 -28.55 -20.89
CA TYR A 200 -13.40 -29.18 -19.87
C TYR A 200 -14.85 -29.13 -20.34
N LYS A 201 -15.59 -30.21 -20.13
CA LYS A 201 -17.03 -30.29 -20.33
C LYS A 201 -17.70 -30.17 -18.96
N ASP A 202 -18.64 -29.28 -18.82
CA ASP A 202 -19.55 -29.24 -17.68
C ASP A 202 -20.58 -30.35 -17.87
N LEU A 203 -20.66 -31.26 -16.91
CA LEU A 203 -21.53 -32.46 -17.02
C LEU A 203 -23.00 -32.15 -16.80
N GLU A 204 -23.35 -30.98 -16.23
CA GLU A 204 -24.72 -30.55 -16.02
C GLU A 204 -25.24 -29.78 -17.23
N THR A 205 -24.46 -28.83 -17.74
CA THR A 205 -24.84 -27.95 -18.85
C THR A 205 -24.39 -28.45 -20.21
N GLU A 206 -23.52 -29.47 -20.25
CA GLU A 206 -22.82 -29.99 -21.45
C GLU A 206 -21.93 -28.96 -22.18
N GLU A 207 -21.72 -27.77 -21.61
CA GLU A 207 -20.90 -26.73 -22.20
C GLU A 207 -19.43 -27.10 -22.15
N ILE A 208 -18.72 -26.90 -23.29
CA ILE A 208 -17.27 -27.10 -23.39
C ILE A 208 -16.57 -25.77 -23.26
N SER A 209 -15.77 -25.64 -22.19
CA SER A 209 -14.98 -24.45 -21.91
C SER A 209 -13.49 -24.73 -21.89
N THR A 210 -12.68 -23.71 -22.20
CA THR A 210 -11.23 -23.77 -22.11
C THR A 210 -10.74 -23.10 -20.83
N TYR A 211 -10.28 -23.92 -19.89
CA TYR A 211 -9.77 -23.46 -18.60
C TYR A 211 -8.25 -23.63 -18.49
N TYR A 212 -7.65 -23.06 -17.44
CA TYR A 212 -6.27 -23.40 -17.09
C TYR A 212 -6.16 -24.88 -16.77
N LYS A 213 -5.07 -25.49 -17.22
CA LYS A 213 -4.81 -26.90 -16.99
C LYS A 213 -4.67 -27.24 -15.51
N MET A 214 -4.09 -26.30 -14.72
CA MET A 214 -3.95 -26.46 -13.27
C MET A 214 -5.09 -25.69 -12.58
N LEU A 215 -6.13 -26.40 -12.25
CA LEU A 215 -7.20 -25.93 -11.37
C LEU A 215 -6.86 -26.27 -9.92
N GLY A 216 -7.37 -25.48 -8.99
CA GLY A 216 -7.26 -25.69 -7.56
C GLY A 216 -8.62 -25.61 -6.88
N CYS A 217 -8.62 -25.81 -5.58
CA CYS A 217 -9.78 -25.56 -4.74
C CYS A 217 -9.52 -24.41 -3.76
N LYS A 218 -10.56 -23.67 -3.46
CA LYS A 218 -10.56 -22.58 -2.49
C LYS A 218 -11.40 -22.98 -1.29
N GLU A 219 -10.81 -22.84 -0.11
CA GLU A 219 -11.47 -23.00 1.18
C GLU A 219 -11.40 -21.68 1.95
N MET A 220 -12.45 -21.32 2.67
CA MET A 220 -12.48 -20.11 3.48
C MET A 220 -12.90 -20.45 4.92
N PHE A 221 -12.14 -19.94 5.87
CA PHE A 221 -12.39 -20.13 7.29
C PHE A 221 -12.52 -18.76 7.97
N VAL A 222 -13.56 -18.60 8.79
CA VAL A 222 -13.79 -17.38 9.55
C VAL A 222 -13.80 -17.70 11.04
N THR A 223 -13.14 -16.86 11.81
CA THR A 223 -13.08 -16.97 13.27
C THR A 223 -13.37 -15.62 13.88
N ASN A 224 -14.32 -15.55 14.80
CA ASN A 224 -14.51 -14.36 15.62
C ASN A 224 -13.31 -14.20 16.56
N THR A 225 -12.68 -13.03 16.53
CA THR A 225 -11.52 -12.67 17.38
C THR A 225 -11.85 -11.56 18.38
N GLY A 226 -13.09 -11.05 18.35
CA GLY A 226 -13.61 -10.03 19.25
C GLY A 226 -14.44 -10.61 20.39
N SER A 227 -15.31 -9.78 20.96
CA SER A 227 -16.28 -10.23 21.98
C SER A 227 -17.24 -11.24 21.36
N LYS A 228 -17.45 -12.35 22.05
CA LYS A 228 -18.41 -13.36 21.63
C LYS A 228 -19.81 -12.76 21.56
N ASN A 229 -20.42 -12.80 20.40
CA ASN A 229 -21.80 -12.43 20.18
C ASN A 229 -22.40 -13.50 19.28
N SER A 230 -23.27 -14.35 19.83
CA SER A 230 -23.84 -15.50 19.13
C SER A 230 -24.55 -15.14 17.82
N PHE A 231 -25.11 -13.93 17.73
CA PHE A 231 -25.73 -13.43 16.51
C PHE A 231 -24.72 -13.19 15.40
N PHE A 232 -23.60 -12.53 15.70
CA PHE A 232 -22.55 -12.28 14.71
C PHE A 232 -21.80 -13.56 14.34
N ASP A 233 -21.59 -14.45 15.30
CA ASP A 233 -20.87 -15.70 15.07
C ASP A 233 -21.67 -16.57 14.10
N SER A 234 -22.98 -16.81 14.34
CA SER A 234 -23.84 -17.57 13.44
C SER A 234 -24.02 -16.92 12.06
N TYR A 235 -24.12 -15.60 12.04
CA TYR A 235 -24.31 -14.86 10.79
C TYR A 235 -23.08 -14.93 9.89
N PHE A 236 -21.88 -14.74 10.42
CA PHE A 236 -20.65 -14.81 9.63
C PHE A 236 -20.24 -16.25 9.32
N GLU A 237 -20.55 -17.21 10.18
CA GLU A 237 -20.41 -18.63 9.86
C GLU A 237 -21.30 -19.04 8.69
N SER A 238 -22.56 -18.60 8.65
CA SER A 238 -23.47 -18.92 7.56
C SER A 238 -23.11 -18.29 6.22
N LEU A 239 -22.48 -17.11 6.22
CA LEU A 239 -22.06 -16.42 4.99
C LEU A 239 -20.82 -17.02 4.34
N LEU A 240 -20.03 -17.79 5.07
CA LEU A 240 -18.66 -18.12 4.71
C LEU A 240 -18.33 -19.62 4.87
N THR A 241 -19.33 -20.45 5.23
CA THR A 241 -19.16 -21.90 5.30
C THR A 241 -19.20 -22.52 3.89
N ASP A 242 -18.17 -23.34 3.63
CA ASP A 242 -18.09 -24.37 2.58
C ASP A 242 -18.22 -23.91 1.12
N MET A 243 -17.46 -22.88 0.75
CA MET A 243 -17.26 -22.62 -0.67
C MET A 243 -16.00 -23.33 -1.18
N THR A 244 -16.08 -24.65 -1.33
CA THR A 244 -15.06 -25.39 -2.10
C THR A 244 -15.34 -25.17 -3.59
N LEU A 245 -14.73 -24.15 -4.17
CA LEU A 245 -14.92 -23.79 -5.57
C LEU A 245 -13.67 -24.06 -6.40
N PRO A 246 -13.80 -24.50 -7.65
CA PRO A 246 -12.73 -24.50 -8.61
C PRO A 246 -12.13 -23.09 -8.73
N THR A 247 -10.81 -22.96 -8.64
CA THR A 247 -10.14 -21.67 -8.69
C THR A 247 -8.86 -21.72 -9.52
N GLY A 248 -8.50 -20.59 -10.12
CA GLY A 248 -7.21 -20.40 -10.76
C GLY A 248 -6.10 -20.04 -9.76
N LEU A 249 -4.83 -20.22 -10.14
CA LEU A 249 -3.68 -19.80 -9.33
C LEU A 249 -3.74 -18.31 -8.98
N PRO A 250 -3.64 -17.91 -7.68
CA PRO A 250 -3.63 -16.51 -7.27
C PRO A 250 -2.52 -15.69 -7.97
N PRO A 251 -2.73 -14.36 -8.19
CA PRO A 251 -3.79 -13.51 -7.67
C PRO A 251 -5.12 -13.56 -8.44
N SER A 252 -5.21 -14.31 -9.51
CA SER A 252 -6.42 -14.52 -10.29
C SER A 252 -7.24 -15.66 -9.70
N THR A 253 -8.54 -15.45 -9.56
CA THR A 253 -9.47 -16.53 -9.15
C THR A 253 -10.17 -17.16 -10.34
N SER A 254 -10.08 -16.56 -11.53
CA SER A 254 -10.72 -17.10 -12.73
C SER A 254 -10.10 -18.41 -13.16
N VAL A 255 -10.93 -19.31 -13.60
CA VAL A 255 -10.50 -20.56 -14.22
C VAL A 255 -10.16 -20.42 -15.70
N ASN A 256 -10.54 -19.30 -16.34
CA ASN A 256 -10.24 -19.01 -17.75
C ASN A 256 -9.40 -17.72 -17.93
N LYS A 257 -8.84 -17.53 -19.12
CA LYS A 257 -7.93 -16.41 -19.42
C LYS A 257 -8.59 -15.05 -19.57
N SER A 258 -9.90 -15.00 -19.80
CA SER A 258 -10.55 -13.80 -20.33
C SER A 258 -11.07 -12.84 -19.25
N ALA A 259 -11.16 -13.24 -18.00
CA ALA A 259 -11.99 -12.55 -17.01
C ALA A 259 -11.25 -11.78 -15.91
N ASP A 260 -9.92 -11.96 -15.73
CA ASP A 260 -9.25 -11.43 -14.55
C ASP A 260 -8.47 -10.15 -14.79
N THR A 261 -9.03 -9.04 -14.31
CA THR A 261 -8.35 -7.75 -14.26
C THR A 261 -8.31 -7.18 -12.84
N ASP A 262 -7.30 -6.34 -12.58
CA ASP A 262 -7.28 -5.51 -11.36
C ASP A 262 -8.25 -4.33 -11.49
N LEU A 263 -8.39 -3.54 -10.41
CA LEU A 263 -9.25 -2.35 -10.38
C LEU A 263 -8.92 -1.29 -11.46
N ASN A 264 -7.77 -1.40 -12.13
CA ASN A 264 -7.34 -0.53 -13.23
C ASN A 264 -7.44 -1.21 -14.60
N GLY A 265 -8.13 -2.33 -14.70
CA GLY A 265 -8.30 -3.10 -15.94
C GLY A 265 -7.05 -3.84 -16.41
N LYS A 266 -6.01 -3.99 -15.58
CA LYS A 266 -4.80 -4.75 -15.93
C LYS A 266 -4.99 -6.22 -15.64
N SER A 267 -4.65 -7.06 -16.61
CA SER A 267 -4.74 -8.51 -16.47
C SER A 267 -3.98 -9.04 -15.24
N LEU A 268 -4.62 -9.92 -14.48
CA LEU A 268 -4.04 -10.69 -13.37
C LEU A 268 -3.48 -12.05 -13.82
N ILE A 269 -3.58 -12.38 -15.10
CA ILE A 269 -3.11 -13.66 -15.67
C ILE A 269 -1.60 -13.84 -15.47
N THR A 270 -0.83 -12.76 -15.48
CA THR A 270 0.61 -12.79 -15.24
C THR A 270 0.94 -12.31 -13.83
N SER A 271 1.82 -13.06 -13.13
CA SER A 271 2.32 -12.60 -11.84
C SER A 271 3.14 -11.32 -12.00
N ARG A 272 2.82 -10.32 -11.16
CA ARG A 272 3.54 -9.04 -11.03
C ARG A 272 4.22 -8.90 -9.67
N LEU A 273 4.43 -10.02 -8.97
CA LEU A 273 5.13 -10.03 -7.69
C LEU A 273 6.54 -9.46 -7.84
N ARG A 274 6.93 -8.60 -6.92
CA ARG A 274 8.25 -7.96 -6.86
C ARG A 274 9.01 -8.46 -5.65
N ASP A 275 10.32 -8.45 -5.70
CA ASP A 275 11.15 -8.73 -4.52
C ASP A 275 10.89 -7.78 -3.35
N THR A 276 10.51 -6.53 -3.65
CA THR A 276 10.12 -5.52 -2.66
C THR A 276 8.78 -5.80 -1.97
N ASP A 277 7.93 -6.64 -2.55
CA ASP A 277 6.66 -7.07 -1.97
C ASP A 277 6.83 -8.17 -0.93
N VAL A 278 7.98 -8.86 -0.93
CA VAL A 278 8.24 -10.03 -0.11
C VAL A 278 8.85 -9.63 1.24
N ALA A 279 8.22 -10.08 2.33
CA ALA A 279 8.74 -9.96 3.69
C ALA A 279 9.80 -11.01 3.98
N SER A 280 9.54 -12.27 3.59
CA SER A 280 10.51 -13.36 3.67
C SER A 280 10.30 -14.36 2.53
N LEU A 281 11.38 -15.01 2.11
CA LEU A 281 11.37 -16.08 1.13
C LEU A 281 12.45 -17.09 1.50
N SER A 282 12.08 -18.36 1.49
CA SER A 282 13.01 -19.47 1.59
C SER A 282 12.80 -20.46 0.43
N ILE A 283 13.81 -21.23 0.14
CA ILE A 283 13.78 -22.28 -0.88
C ILE A 283 14.38 -23.57 -0.32
N LYS A 284 13.76 -24.68 -0.66
CA LYS A 284 14.20 -26.03 -0.34
C LYS A 284 14.40 -26.81 -1.64
N ASP A 285 15.53 -27.46 -1.78
CA ASP A 285 15.78 -28.50 -2.79
C ASP A 285 15.19 -29.81 -2.29
N ASN A 286 14.22 -30.37 -2.99
CA ASN A 286 13.53 -31.61 -2.61
C ASN A 286 14.31 -32.88 -3.03
N LYS A 287 15.46 -32.73 -3.71
CA LYS A 287 16.33 -33.84 -4.16
C LYS A 287 15.67 -34.79 -5.17
N ASN A 288 14.59 -34.37 -5.79
CA ASN A 288 13.83 -35.14 -6.81
C ASN A 288 13.58 -34.33 -8.10
N GLY A 289 14.44 -33.37 -8.41
CA GLY A 289 14.26 -32.47 -9.56
C GLY A 289 13.25 -31.38 -9.35
N THR A 290 12.78 -31.19 -8.11
CA THR A 290 11.88 -30.09 -7.75
C THR A 290 12.45 -29.21 -6.64
N VAL A 291 11.97 -28.00 -6.56
CA VAL A 291 12.24 -27.06 -5.47
C VAL A 291 10.93 -26.56 -4.88
N THR A 292 10.93 -26.32 -3.58
CA THR A 292 9.79 -25.69 -2.88
C THR A 292 10.17 -24.31 -2.39
N LEU A 293 9.46 -23.28 -2.85
CA LEU A 293 9.56 -21.92 -2.34
C LEU A 293 8.48 -21.68 -1.30
N THR A 294 8.86 -21.09 -0.17
CA THR A 294 7.91 -20.54 0.81
C THR A 294 8.02 -19.03 0.78
N ILE A 295 6.97 -18.36 0.36
CA ILE A 295 6.91 -16.89 0.16
C ILE A 295 5.92 -16.30 1.14
N LYS A 296 6.35 -15.28 1.89
CA LYS A 296 5.51 -14.46 2.75
C LYS A 296 5.52 -13.03 2.23
N PRO A 297 4.40 -12.51 1.74
CA PRO A 297 4.31 -11.11 1.32
C PRO A 297 4.28 -10.16 2.51
N LYS A 298 4.60 -8.88 2.29
CA LYS A 298 4.47 -7.83 3.29
C LYS A 298 3.00 -7.59 3.64
N SER A 299 2.74 -7.24 4.89
CA SER A 299 1.39 -6.87 5.35
C SER A 299 0.92 -5.58 4.69
N VAL A 300 -0.37 -5.50 4.39
CA VAL A 300 -1.02 -4.35 3.76
C VAL A 300 -2.40 -4.13 4.39
N GLN A 301 -2.77 -2.88 4.60
CA GLN A 301 -4.14 -2.51 4.96
C GLN A 301 -4.96 -2.27 3.70
N MET A 302 -6.21 -2.73 3.68
CA MET A 302 -7.14 -2.56 2.57
C MET A 302 -6.53 -2.96 1.21
N SER A 303 -5.94 -4.15 1.16
CA SER A 303 -5.30 -4.67 -0.06
C SER A 303 -6.29 -4.79 -1.21
N SER A 304 -5.82 -4.50 -2.41
CA SER A 304 -6.60 -4.66 -3.64
C SER A 304 -5.90 -5.59 -4.64
N PRO A 305 -6.64 -6.38 -5.41
CA PRO A 305 -6.08 -7.30 -6.39
C PRO A 305 -5.05 -6.62 -7.30
N GLY A 306 -3.85 -7.19 -7.38
CA GLY A 306 -2.75 -6.72 -8.22
C GLY A 306 -2.09 -5.40 -7.84
N ALA A 307 -2.61 -4.65 -6.85
CA ALA A 307 -2.17 -3.28 -6.56
C ALA A 307 -0.95 -3.21 -5.63
N ASP A 308 -0.85 -4.12 -4.69
CA ASP A 308 0.11 -4.10 -3.58
C ASP A 308 0.75 -5.48 -3.33
N ALA A 309 1.50 -5.63 -2.23
CA ALA A 309 2.22 -6.85 -1.93
C ALA A 309 1.30 -8.07 -1.74
N GLN A 310 0.17 -7.90 -1.06
CA GLN A 310 -0.79 -8.96 -0.82
C GLN A 310 -1.58 -9.27 -2.11
N GLY A 311 -2.12 -8.22 -2.78
CA GLY A 311 -2.92 -8.36 -3.99
C GLY A 311 -2.13 -8.83 -5.22
N ARG A 312 -0.79 -8.74 -5.23
CA ARG A 312 0.05 -9.35 -6.28
C ARG A 312 0.40 -10.81 -6.02
N PHE A 313 0.10 -11.32 -4.84
CA PHE A 313 0.45 -12.67 -4.46
C PHE A 313 -0.77 -13.54 -4.12
N PHE A 314 -1.79 -12.98 -3.48
CA PHE A 314 -3.04 -13.64 -3.12
C PHE A 314 -4.23 -13.08 -3.90
N SER A 315 -5.31 -13.83 -3.96
CA SER A 315 -6.62 -13.36 -4.45
C SER A 315 -7.30 -12.51 -3.36
N THR A 316 -6.89 -11.24 -3.23
CA THR A 316 -7.42 -10.35 -2.19
C THR A 316 -8.83 -9.87 -2.54
N LEU A 317 -9.67 -9.69 -1.51
CA LEU A 317 -11.08 -9.32 -1.66
C LEU A 317 -11.30 -7.85 -2.07
N GLY A 318 -10.25 -7.02 -1.99
CA GLY A 318 -10.37 -5.59 -2.18
C GLY A 318 -10.95 -4.87 -0.95
N PRO A 319 -11.26 -3.57 -1.07
CA PRO A 319 -11.75 -2.78 0.06
C PRO A 319 -13.19 -3.05 0.49
N MET A 320 -14.00 -3.77 -0.26
CA MET A 320 -15.36 -4.25 0.03
C MET A 320 -16.32 -3.24 0.71
N TYR A 321 -16.12 -1.94 0.54
CA TYR A 321 -16.93 -0.92 1.23
C TYR A 321 -18.41 -1.01 0.85
N ASP A 322 -18.69 -1.08 -0.45
CA ASP A 322 -20.07 -1.08 -0.97
C ASP A 322 -20.76 -2.43 -0.67
N THR A 323 -20.02 -3.54 -0.75
CA THR A 323 -20.51 -4.87 -0.38
C THR A 323 -20.90 -4.90 1.10
N PHE A 324 -20.07 -4.32 1.97
CA PHE A 324 -20.35 -4.26 3.40
C PHE A 324 -21.53 -3.33 3.72
N ASP A 325 -21.66 -2.20 3.02
CA ASP A 325 -22.82 -1.31 3.16
C ASP A 325 -24.12 -2.00 2.76
N GLN A 326 -24.12 -2.74 1.65
CA GLN A 326 -25.28 -3.51 1.19
C GLN A 326 -25.65 -4.64 2.17
N MET A 327 -24.65 -5.42 2.58
CA MET A 327 -24.83 -6.51 3.54
C MET A 327 -25.41 -6.00 4.88
N LEU A 328 -24.88 -4.90 5.39
CA LEU A 328 -25.37 -4.29 6.63
C LEU A 328 -26.85 -3.89 6.50
N LYS A 329 -27.23 -3.23 5.39
CA LYS A 329 -28.62 -2.82 5.11
C LYS A 329 -29.55 -4.01 4.96
N GLN A 330 -29.18 -5.05 4.21
CA GLN A 330 -30.00 -6.24 3.98
C GLN A 330 -30.35 -6.96 5.29
N ASN A 331 -29.50 -6.84 6.31
CA ASN A 331 -29.71 -7.43 7.63
C ASN A 331 -30.25 -6.44 8.67
N GLY A 332 -30.90 -5.36 8.22
CA GLY A 332 -31.52 -4.36 9.09
C GLY A 332 -30.53 -3.56 9.92
N GLY A 333 -29.24 -3.62 9.58
CA GLY A 333 -28.18 -2.90 10.26
C GLY A 333 -27.91 -1.52 9.66
N LYS A 334 -27.19 -0.70 10.41
CA LYS A 334 -26.71 0.62 9.98
C LYS A 334 -25.43 1.03 10.72
N TRP A 335 -24.72 1.97 10.18
CA TRP A 335 -23.61 2.62 10.90
C TRP A 335 -24.17 3.47 12.03
N THR A 336 -23.66 3.29 13.25
CA THR A 336 -24.02 4.17 14.36
C THR A 336 -23.47 5.58 14.13
N THR A 337 -22.25 5.66 13.59
CA THR A 337 -21.59 6.89 13.15
C THR A 337 -20.71 6.60 11.95
N GLY A 338 -20.49 7.58 11.08
CA GLY A 338 -19.57 7.43 9.94
C GLY A 338 -20.16 6.63 8.77
N ASN A 339 -19.32 5.83 8.13
CA ASN A 339 -19.63 4.98 6.97
C ASN A 339 -18.57 3.87 6.84
N ALA A 340 -18.74 2.94 5.88
CA ALA A 340 -17.79 1.85 5.62
C ALA A 340 -16.34 2.33 5.48
N LYS A 341 -16.06 3.41 4.76
CA LYS A 341 -14.69 3.92 4.55
C LYS A 341 -13.99 4.37 5.84
N LYS A 342 -14.75 4.72 6.88
CA LYS A 342 -14.20 5.11 8.19
C LYS A 342 -14.13 3.95 9.17
N ASN A 343 -15.05 3.00 9.08
CA ASN A 343 -15.33 2.02 10.11
C ASN A 343 -14.95 0.58 9.75
N LEU A 344 -14.71 0.28 8.46
CA LEU A 344 -14.25 -1.02 8.00
C LEU A 344 -12.74 -0.98 7.78
N HIS A 345 -12.03 -1.84 8.51
CA HIS A 345 -10.59 -1.99 8.39
C HIS A 345 -10.25 -3.46 8.09
N MET A 346 -9.59 -3.70 6.97
CA MET A 346 -9.13 -5.03 6.57
C MET A 346 -7.60 -5.05 6.56
N ASN A 347 -7.01 -5.78 7.50
CA ASN A 347 -5.56 -5.86 7.63
C ASN A 347 -5.08 -7.24 7.14
N TYR A 348 -4.51 -7.27 5.95
CA TYR A 348 -3.88 -8.44 5.35
C TYR A 348 -2.50 -8.62 5.96
N THR A 349 -2.37 -9.60 6.85
CA THR A 349 -1.14 -9.79 7.63
C THR A 349 -0.82 -11.27 7.80
N GLY A 350 0.47 -11.60 7.78
CA GLY A 350 0.88 -13.00 7.75
C GLY A 350 0.60 -13.61 6.38
N GLY A 351 0.04 -14.82 6.38
CA GLY A 351 -0.17 -15.58 5.16
C GLY A 351 1.13 -16.08 4.53
N THR A 352 1.07 -17.18 3.82
CA THR A 352 2.22 -17.78 3.13
C THR A 352 1.76 -18.52 1.88
N GLY A 353 2.59 -18.49 0.84
CA GLY A 353 2.47 -19.44 -0.28
C GLY A 353 3.60 -20.44 -0.21
N THR A 354 3.28 -21.70 -0.38
CA THR A 354 4.23 -22.80 -0.52
C THR A 354 4.10 -23.37 -1.93
N ILE A 355 5.12 -23.20 -2.76
CA ILE A 355 5.04 -23.45 -4.19
C ILE A 355 6.14 -24.42 -4.60
N THR A 356 5.78 -25.57 -5.13
CA THR A 356 6.71 -26.57 -5.69
C THR A 356 6.83 -26.42 -7.20
N ILE A 357 8.05 -26.30 -7.68
CA ILE A 357 8.38 -26.09 -9.08
C ILE A 357 9.27 -27.23 -9.55
N ASN A 358 8.89 -27.85 -10.67
CA ASN A 358 9.75 -28.78 -11.37
C ASN A 358 10.80 -27.99 -12.15
N THR A 359 12.08 -28.28 -11.91
CA THR A 359 13.19 -27.48 -12.46
C THR A 359 13.45 -27.75 -13.94
N SER A 360 13.09 -28.92 -14.43
CA SER A 360 13.25 -29.29 -15.86
C SER A 360 12.18 -28.59 -16.71
N SER A 361 10.90 -28.67 -16.31
CA SER A 361 9.81 -28.00 -17.04
C SER A 361 9.70 -26.52 -16.75
N GLY A 362 10.25 -26.04 -15.62
CA GLY A 362 10.11 -24.68 -15.14
C GLY A 362 8.68 -24.31 -14.71
N LYS A 363 7.82 -25.30 -14.41
CA LYS A 363 6.40 -25.11 -14.08
C LYS A 363 6.11 -25.44 -12.63
N ILE A 364 5.05 -24.84 -12.08
CA ILE A 364 4.51 -25.22 -10.78
C ILE A 364 3.83 -26.58 -10.90
N THR A 365 4.13 -27.48 -9.96
CA THR A 365 3.50 -28.80 -9.88
C THR A 365 2.59 -28.94 -8.67
N LYS A 366 2.84 -28.16 -7.61
CA LYS A 366 2.00 -28.07 -6.41
C LYS A 366 2.10 -26.69 -5.80
N ALA A 367 1.00 -26.16 -5.30
CA ALA A 367 1.01 -24.90 -4.56
C ALA A 367 -0.09 -24.88 -3.50
N THR A 368 0.19 -24.21 -2.38
CA THR A 368 -0.81 -23.87 -1.36
C THR A 368 -0.60 -22.42 -0.99
N TYR A 369 -1.64 -21.62 -1.10
CA TYR A 369 -1.65 -20.21 -0.69
C TYR A 369 -2.58 -20.08 0.52
N ASN A 370 -2.06 -19.54 1.61
CA ASN A 370 -2.81 -19.26 2.84
C ASN A 370 -2.83 -17.76 3.07
N MET A 371 -3.87 -17.08 2.62
CA MET A 371 -4.08 -15.66 2.89
C MET A 371 -4.71 -15.48 4.28
N LYS A 372 -4.30 -14.45 5.02
CA LYS A 372 -4.86 -14.10 6.33
C LYS A 372 -5.29 -12.64 6.35
N VAL A 373 -6.55 -12.40 6.71
CA VAL A 373 -7.14 -11.08 6.83
C VAL A 373 -7.74 -10.92 8.22
N ASN A 374 -7.36 -9.86 8.93
CA ASN A 374 -8.06 -9.44 10.13
C ASN A 374 -9.02 -8.32 9.72
N VAL A 375 -10.31 -8.53 9.93
CA VAL A 375 -11.38 -7.59 9.65
C VAL A 375 -11.83 -6.96 10.95
N ASP A 376 -11.88 -5.63 11.01
CA ASP A 376 -12.35 -4.86 12.16
C ASP A 376 -13.44 -3.90 11.67
N VAL A 377 -14.66 -4.13 12.10
CA VAL A 377 -15.83 -3.33 11.79
C VAL A 377 -16.26 -2.60 13.04
N GLN A 378 -16.26 -1.28 13.00
CA GLN A 378 -16.54 -0.42 14.16
C GLN A 378 -17.84 0.36 13.96
N HIS A 379 -18.47 0.76 15.07
CA HIS A 379 -19.63 1.64 15.08
C HIS A 379 -20.83 1.14 14.26
N VAL A 380 -21.18 -0.14 14.36
CA VAL A 380 -22.41 -0.69 13.76
C VAL A 380 -23.54 -0.75 14.78
N THR A 381 -24.76 -0.53 14.29
CA THR A 381 -26.03 -0.83 14.99
C THR A 381 -26.69 -1.95 14.25
N ILE A 382 -26.97 -3.05 14.94
CA ILE A 382 -27.64 -4.22 14.39
C ILE A 382 -28.54 -4.87 15.45
N SER A 383 -29.71 -5.33 15.06
CA SER A 383 -30.69 -5.93 15.98
C SER A 383 -30.95 -5.09 17.25
N GLY A 384 -31.01 -3.77 17.12
CA GLY A 384 -31.22 -2.84 18.23
C GLY A 384 -29.99 -2.50 19.07
N MET A 385 -28.92 -3.27 18.98
CA MET A 385 -27.66 -3.04 19.69
C MET A 385 -26.84 -1.96 18.98
N LYS A 386 -26.63 -0.81 19.64
CA LYS A 386 -25.90 0.35 19.12
C LYS A 386 -24.40 0.22 19.35
N ASN A 387 -23.63 0.83 18.45
CA ASN A 387 -22.17 1.04 18.59
C ASN A 387 -21.36 -0.25 18.80
N GLN A 388 -21.74 -1.31 18.10
CA GLN A 388 -21.04 -2.60 18.19
C GLN A 388 -19.73 -2.56 17.39
N ARG A 389 -18.78 -3.40 17.80
CA ARG A 389 -17.53 -3.69 17.11
C ARG A 389 -17.45 -5.18 16.83
N VAL A 390 -17.16 -5.53 15.60
CA VAL A 390 -16.98 -6.92 15.14
C VAL A 390 -15.56 -7.11 14.67
N GLN A 391 -14.88 -8.12 15.17
CA GLN A 391 -13.51 -8.45 14.79
C GLN A 391 -13.46 -9.91 14.34
N LEU A 392 -13.02 -10.12 13.10
CA LEU A 392 -12.95 -11.43 12.48
C LEU A 392 -11.55 -11.70 11.95
N ARG A 393 -11.17 -12.96 11.95
CA ARG A 393 -10.03 -13.48 11.21
C ARG A 393 -10.55 -14.35 10.06
N VAL A 394 -10.24 -13.95 8.84
CA VAL A 394 -10.54 -14.72 7.63
C VAL A 394 -9.24 -15.36 7.15
N ILE A 395 -9.28 -16.67 6.91
CA ILE A 395 -8.22 -17.43 6.27
C ILE A 395 -8.78 -17.97 4.97
N VAL A 396 -8.14 -17.60 3.86
CA VAL A 396 -8.45 -18.17 2.54
C VAL A 396 -7.29 -19.07 2.15
N LYS A 397 -7.59 -20.34 1.91
CA LYS A 397 -6.64 -21.37 1.49
C LYS A 397 -6.94 -21.81 0.08
N ASP A 398 -6.01 -21.57 -0.83
CA ASP A 398 -6.07 -22.07 -2.21
C ASP A 398 -5.06 -23.21 -2.37
N THR A 399 -5.51 -24.39 -2.79
CA THR A 399 -4.65 -25.59 -2.95
C THR A 399 -4.64 -26.04 -4.41
N PHE A 400 -3.45 -26.35 -4.95
CA PHE A 400 -3.20 -26.74 -6.34
C PHE A 400 -2.25 -27.93 -6.43
N PRO A 401 -2.49 -28.91 -7.35
CA PRO A 401 -3.74 -29.05 -8.08
C PRO A 401 -4.90 -29.40 -7.14
N MET A 402 -6.12 -29.26 -7.64
CA MET A 402 -7.32 -29.81 -7.00
C MET A 402 -7.14 -31.33 -6.81
N SER A 403 -7.60 -31.87 -5.68
CA SER A 403 -7.61 -33.32 -5.49
C SER A 403 -8.54 -34.02 -6.49
N GLN A 404 -8.30 -35.28 -6.81
CA GLN A 404 -9.16 -36.04 -7.71
C GLN A 404 -10.60 -36.11 -7.16
N GLU A 405 -10.77 -36.35 -5.88
CA GLU A 405 -12.07 -36.40 -5.21
C GLU A 405 -12.88 -35.10 -5.40
N LEU A 406 -12.23 -33.94 -5.22
CA LEU A 406 -12.88 -32.63 -5.44
C LEU A 406 -13.12 -32.34 -6.92
N PHE A 407 -12.25 -32.84 -7.79
CA PHE A 407 -12.45 -32.70 -9.23
C PHE A 407 -13.66 -33.52 -9.68
N ASP A 408 -13.80 -34.75 -9.22
CA ASP A 408 -14.92 -35.65 -9.54
C ASP A 408 -16.27 -35.08 -9.02
N SER A 409 -16.24 -34.33 -7.91
CA SER A 409 -17.42 -33.63 -7.38
C SER A 409 -17.72 -32.27 -8.03
N SER A 410 -16.90 -31.78 -8.93
CA SER A 410 -17.01 -30.43 -9.51
C SER A 410 -17.85 -30.35 -10.77
N ASN A 411 -18.54 -31.42 -11.20
CA ASN A 411 -19.27 -31.55 -12.47
C ASN A 411 -18.43 -31.23 -13.73
N LEU A 412 -17.11 -31.32 -13.64
CA LEU A 412 -16.21 -31.06 -14.77
C LEU A 412 -15.56 -32.36 -15.26
N GLU A 413 -15.65 -32.61 -16.56
CA GLU A 413 -14.87 -33.64 -17.25
C GLU A 413 -13.77 -32.98 -18.07
N ARG A 414 -12.55 -33.50 -17.98
CA ARG A 414 -11.43 -33.04 -18.80
C ARG A 414 -11.39 -33.82 -20.12
N LEU A 415 -11.46 -33.11 -21.24
CA LEU A 415 -11.41 -33.63 -22.60
C LEU A 415 -9.98 -33.79 -23.13
#